data_78b3e74fa49427ea4cc9d3b571ae0a10
#
_entry.id   78b3e74fa49427ea4cc9d3b571ae0a10
#
_cell.length_a   1.000
_cell.length_b   1.000
_cell.length_c   1.000
_cell.angle_alpha   90.00
_cell.angle_beta   90.00
_cell.angle_gamma   90.00
#
_symmetry.space_group_name_H-M   'P 1'
#
loop_
_entity.id
_entity.type
_entity.pdbx_description
1 polymer ?
#
loop_
_entity_poly.entity_id
_entity_poly.type
_entity_poly.pdbx_seq_one_letter_code
_entity_poly.pdbx_strand_id
1 'polypeptide(L)'
;MSPVNVEEQLRALQEQALRRDIPPDGWPRLQRRLRREPWRRAALVAGLALAVLVAGVVPGLLARRAGQTPVPTVDEPVVPGRPVVAARVRLDRSFSGSLSAIGAGAGAVWVAGQGALLRIDPQTNRVVATIPTPLTGQYASIAFGEGAVWVTSGQADGVVYRVDPAANRVTAAIGVPGGAFGIVVAAGTVWVTQYLPEADPGIVARIDARSNRLLSPVEVPNMPGMIRYGMDAVWVTSRFTVSRIDPHSGAVTQPLHRVGDVRAVGAGSLWGTYADSEGGFGVQRVDPVIGRVEATIRIRCCAVMAFGLGTLWLAGLEEPAVTPGGTETARPKPPRLYRIDPATNRVLRRPVPLPGGAPTALAIGDGAVWVAEQDAKTLTRFNLIP
;
A
#
# COMPACT_ATOMS: atom_id res chain seq x y z
N MET A 1 39.02 -14.78 -11.77
CA MET A 1 38.03 -14.68 -10.70
C MET A 1 36.70 -15.04 -11.32
N SER A 2 36.14 -16.20 -10.93
CA SER A 2 34.85 -16.66 -11.45
C SER A 2 33.74 -15.68 -11.07
N PRO A 3 32.77 -15.41 -11.95
CA PRO A 3 31.61 -14.59 -11.60
C PRO A 3 30.89 -15.28 -10.46
N VAL A 4 30.88 -14.64 -9.32
CA VAL A 4 30.14 -15.10 -8.15
C VAL A 4 28.67 -15.10 -8.55
N ASN A 5 28.03 -16.27 -8.50
CA ASN A 5 26.65 -16.47 -8.87
C ASN A 5 25.76 -15.70 -7.88
N VAL A 6 25.27 -14.55 -8.33
CA VAL A 6 24.44 -13.62 -7.52
C VAL A 6 23.17 -14.33 -7.06
N GLU A 7 22.62 -15.26 -7.87
CA GLU A 7 21.44 -16.04 -7.50
C GLU A 7 21.72 -16.97 -6.31
N GLU A 8 22.90 -17.56 -6.27
CA GLU A 8 23.31 -18.47 -5.18
C GLU A 8 23.51 -17.69 -3.88
N GLN A 9 24.10 -16.49 -3.95
CA GLN A 9 24.21 -15.59 -2.80
C GLN A 9 22.85 -15.11 -2.29
N LEU A 10 21.93 -14.73 -3.17
CA LEU A 10 20.59 -14.32 -2.80
C LEU A 10 19.79 -15.46 -2.22
N ARG A 11 19.91 -16.67 -2.78
CA ARG A 11 19.30 -17.89 -2.25
C ARG A 11 19.85 -18.24 -0.87
N ALA A 12 21.17 -18.14 -0.68
CA ALA A 12 21.81 -18.34 0.62
C ALA A 12 21.36 -17.30 1.67
N LEU A 13 21.21 -16.02 1.28
CA LEU A 13 20.67 -14.97 2.14
C LEU A 13 19.21 -15.24 2.50
N GLN A 14 18.41 -15.68 1.55
CA GLN A 14 17.01 -16.05 1.77
C GLN A 14 16.89 -17.25 2.73
N GLU A 15 17.66 -18.31 2.51
CA GLU A 15 17.70 -19.47 3.41
C GLU A 15 18.23 -19.10 4.81
N GLN A 16 19.21 -18.20 4.89
CA GLN A 16 19.73 -17.70 6.13
C GLN A 16 18.72 -16.83 6.89
N ALA A 17 17.94 -16.01 6.20
CA ALA A 17 16.85 -15.21 6.75
C ALA A 17 15.74 -16.09 7.32
N LEU A 18 15.34 -17.14 6.59
CA LEU A 18 14.31 -18.08 7.02
C LEU A 18 14.75 -18.94 8.24
N ARG A 19 16.05 -19.15 8.43
CA ARG A 19 16.58 -20.01 9.52
C ARG A 19 16.96 -19.27 10.80
N ARG A 20 17.30 -17.98 10.74
CA ARG A 20 17.97 -17.29 11.87
C ARG A 20 17.05 -16.49 12.79
N ASP A 21 15.92 -16.02 12.37
CA ASP A 21 15.19 -14.95 13.08
C ASP A 21 13.92 -15.39 13.80
N ILE A 22 13.61 -16.68 13.84
CA ILE A 22 12.47 -17.20 14.62
C ILE A 22 13.01 -18.19 15.65
N PRO A 23 12.76 -17.98 16.95
CA PRO A 23 12.97 -19.05 17.93
C PRO A 23 12.18 -20.28 17.47
N PRO A 24 12.77 -21.50 17.49
CA PRO A 24 12.15 -22.73 16.96
C PRO A 24 10.72 -22.97 17.46
N ASP A 25 10.35 -22.36 18.57
CA ASP A 25 9.07 -22.56 19.26
C ASP A 25 8.18 -21.30 19.28
N GLY A 26 8.63 -20.16 18.79
CA GLY A 26 7.89 -18.89 18.91
C GLY A 26 6.57 -18.90 18.13
N TRP A 27 6.63 -19.22 16.87
CA TRP A 27 5.46 -19.23 15.97
C TRP A 27 4.49 -20.39 16.20
N PRO A 28 4.95 -21.64 16.42
CA PRO A 28 4.04 -22.73 16.76
C PRO A 28 3.35 -22.55 18.12
N ARG A 29 3.98 -21.84 19.05
CA ARG A 29 3.34 -21.48 20.35
C ARG A 29 2.29 -20.40 20.17
N LEU A 30 2.56 -19.38 19.35
CA LEU A 30 1.60 -18.33 19.02
C LEU A 30 0.39 -18.92 18.28
N GLN A 31 0.62 -19.73 17.26
CA GLN A 31 -0.46 -20.40 16.52
C GLN A 31 -1.27 -21.37 17.39
N ARG A 32 -0.65 -22.09 18.33
CA ARG A 32 -1.36 -22.98 19.28
C ARG A 32 -2.13 -22.19 20.34
N ARG A 33 -1.64 -21.02 20.75
CA ARG A 33 -2.35 -20.14 21.69
C ARG A 33 -3.57 -19.49 21.05
N LEU A 34 -3.48 -19.14 19.77
CA LEU A 34 -4.60 -18.59 18.98
C LEU A 34 -5.71 -19.63 18.70
N ARG A 35 -5.40 -20.95 18.71
CA ARG A 35 -6.38 -22.03 18.49
C ARG A 35 -7.17 -22.46 19.74
N ARG A 36 -6.77 -22.01 20.94
CA ARG A 36 -7.38 -22.49 22.20
C ARG A 36 -7.91 -21.31 23.00
N GLU A 37 -9.16 -20.96 22.82
CA GLU A 37 -10.02 -20.12 23.67
C GLU A 37 -10.48 -18.75 23.09
N PRO A 38 -11.59 -18.72 22.35
CA PRO A 38 -12.10 -17.41 21.93
C PRO A 38 -13.24 -16.83 22.80
N TRP A 39 -13.95 -17.57 23.62
CA TRP A 39 -15.20 -17.01 24.16
C TRP A 39 -15.34 -16.95 25.68
N ARG A 40 -14.46 -17.54 26.46
CA ARG A 40 -14.52 -17.41 27.92
C ARG A 40 -13.93 -16.10 28.47
N ARG A 41 -13.05 -15.42 27.73
CA ARG A 41 -12.48 -14.13 28.12
C ARG A 41 -13.36 -12.94 27.75
N ALA A 42 -14.19 -13.03 26.74
CA ALA A 42 -15.13 -11.99 26.37
C ALA A 42 -16.19 -11.72 27.45
N ALA A 43 -16.59 -12.73 28.22
CA ALA A 43 -17.60 -12.59 29.26
C ALA A 43 -17.08 -11.94 30.57
N LEU A 44 -15.79 -12.09 30.88
CA LEU A 44 -15.16 -11.47 32.08
C LEU A 44 -14.76 -10.02 31.85
N VAL A 45 -14.37 -9.65 30.63
CA VAL A 45 -14.02 -8.27 30.28
C VAL A 45 -15.24 -7.39 30.13
N ALA A 46 -16.37 -7.92 29.66
CA ALA A 46 -17.64 -7.20 29.57
C ALA A 46 -18.23 -6.84 30.96
N GLY A 47 -18.04 -7.70 31.96
CA GLY A 47 -18.53 -7.44 33.33
C GLY A 47 -17.75 -6.36 34.10
N LEU A 48 -16.44 -6.24 33.86
CA LEU A 48 -15.59 -5.23 34.50
C LEU A 48 -15.67 -3.86 33.79
N ALA A 49 -15.92 -3.84 32.50
CA ALA A 49 -16.06 -2.61 31.74
C ALA A 49 -17.33 -1.82 32.12
N LEU A 50 -18.40 -2.50 32.50
CA LEU A 50 -19.65 -1.85 32.89
C LEU A 50 -19.59 -1.16 34.27
N ALA A 51 -18.79 -1.67 35.18
CA ALA A 51 -18.64 -1.07 36.54
C ALA A 51 -17.75 0.17 36.56
N VAL A 52 -16.79 0.28 35.63
CA VAL A 52 -15.88 1.44 35.49
C VAL A 52 -16.54 2.58 34.69
N LEU A 53 -17.53 2.25 33.84
CA LEU A 53 -18.21 3.22 32.97
C LEU A 53 -19.18 4.16 33.74
N VAL A 54 -19.70 3.73 34.89
CA VAL A 54 -20.70 4.55 35.64
C VAL A 54 -20.03 5.58 36.58
N ALA A 55 -18.78 5.34 37.01
CA ALA A 55 -18.12 6.23 37.97
C ALA A 55 -17.10 7.21 37.35
N GLY A 56 -16.64 6.99 36.12
CA GLY A 56 -15.50 7.74 35.53
C GLY A 56 -15.76 8.53 34.26
N VAL A 57 -16.94 8.40 33.64
CA VAL A 57 -17.16 8.89 32.27
C VAL A 57 -17.54 10.35 32.15
N VAL A 58 -18.18 10.96 33.15
CA VAL A 58 -18.69 12.33 33.01
C VAL A 58 -17.62 13.42 33.12
N PRO A 59 -16.60 13.35 33.99
CA PRO A 59 -15.55 14.36 34.01
C PRO A 59 -14.50 14.22 32.89
N GLY A 60 -14.25 12.98 32.39
CA GLY A 60 -13.22 12.72 31.38
C GLY A 60 -13.57 13.13 29.97
N LEU A 61 -14.85 13.16 29.61
CA LEU A 61 -15.33 13.54 28.28
C LEU A 61 -15.28 15.06 28.04
N LEU A 62 -15.42 15.87 29.09
CA LEU A 62 -15.27 17.32 28.98
C LEU A 62 -13.81 17.79 28.98
N ALA A 63 -12.90 17.05 29.64
CA ALA A 63 -11.49 17.37 29.66
C ALA A 63 -10.76 16.96 28.35
N ARG A 64 -11.23 15.90 27.65
CA ARG A 64 -10.64 15.46 26.38
C ARG A 64 -10.98 16.35 25.19
N ARG A 65 -12.01 17.18 25.26
CA ARG A 65 -12.34 18.14 24.19
C ARG A 65 -11.44 19.39 24.18
N ALA A 66 -10.74 19.69 25.25
CA ALA A 66 -9.91 20.88 25.36
C ALA A 66 -8.42 20.69 25.00
N GLY A 67 -7.98 19.46 24.71
CA GLY A 67 -6.57 19.14 24.49
C GLY A 67 -6.20 18.50 23.14
N GLN A 68 -7.16 18.31 22.24
CA GLN A 68 -6.84 17.91 20.87
C GLN A 68 -6.54 19.18 20.06
N THR A 69 -5.28 19.60 20.07
CA THR A 69 -4.78 20.42 18.98
C THR A 69 -5.08 19.66 17.69
N PRO A 70 -5.77 20.25 16.71
CA PRO A 70 -5.93 19.64 15.40
C PRO A 70 -4.53 19.35 14.88
N VAL A 71 -4.26 18.10 14.56
CA VAL A 71 -3.04 17.72 13.82
C VAL A 71 -3.06 18.61 12.58
N PRO A 72 -2.03 19.42 12.34
CA PRO A 72 -2.01 20.25 11.17
C PRO A 72 -2.05 19.31 9.97
N THR A 73 -3.18 19.30 9.27
CA THR A 73 -3.27 18.74 7.94
C THR A 73 -2.34 19.60 7.10
N VAL A 74 -1.18 19.06 6.75
CA VAL A 74 -0.38 19.66 5.69
C VAL A 74 -1.18 19.45 4.43
N ASP A 75 -2.07 20.38 4.13
CA ASP A 75 -2.77 20.44 2.85
C ASP A 75 -1.71 20.75 1.80
N GLU A 76 -1.18 19.69 1.19
CA GLU A 76 -0.33 19.85 0.02
C GLU A 76 -1.12 20.62 -1.05
N PRO A 77 -0.66 21.81 -1.47
CA PRO A 77 -1.43 22.63 -2.39
C PRO A 77 -1.64 21.91 -3.72
N VAL A 78 -2.83 22.04 -4.27
CA VAL A 78 -3.16 21.49 -5.60
C VAL A 78 -2.23 22.12 -6.62
N VAL A 79 -1.32 21.31 -7.20
CA VAL A 79 -0.45 21.78 -8.28
C VAL A 79 -1.32 22.05 -9.51
N PRO A 80 -1.36 23.28 -10.02
CA PRO A 80 -2.17 23.62 -11.19
C PRO A 80 -1.63 22.92 -12.47
N GLY A 81 -2.46 22.86 -13.50
CA GLY A 81 -2.03 22.33 -14.79
C GLY A 81 -2.79 21.10 -15.26
N ARG A 82 -2.53 20.68 -16.48
CA ARG A 82 -3.07 19.46 -17.09
C ARG A 82 -1.98 18.39 -17.21
N PRO A 83 -2.30 17.11 -16.97
CA PRO A 83 -1.34 16.05 -17.19
C PRO A 83 -1.11 15.84 -18.70
N VAL A 84 0.14 15.80 -19.10
CA VAL A 84 0.56 15.46 -20.46
C VAL A 84 1.64 14.38 -20.41
N VAL A 85 1.64 13.52 -21.41
CA VAL A 85 2.71 12.50 -21.54
C VAL A 85 4.02 13.22 -21.80
N ALA A 86 4.95 13.12 -20.87
CA ALA A 86 6.27 13.72 -20.95
C ALA A 86 7.33 12.72 -21.46
N ALA A 87 7.18 11.44 -21.08
CA ALA A 87 8.07 10.38 -21.53
C ALA A 87 7.39 9.02 -21.47
N ARG A 88 7.92 8.08 -22.23
CA ARG A 88 7.59 6.66 -22.17
C ARG A 88 8.87 5.85 -22.07
N VAL A 89 9.04 5.17 -20.94
CA VAL A 89 10.19 4.32 -20.68
C VAL A 89 9.80 2.88 -21.00
N ARG A 90 10.34 2.32 -22.08
CA ARG A 90 10.17 0.88 -22.35
C ARG A 90 11.08 0.11 -21.41
N LEU A 91 10.50 -0.85 -20.71
CA LEU A 91 11.24 -1.75 -19.87
C LEU A 91 11.81 -2.87 -20.73
N ASP A 92 13.07 -3.21 -20.50
CA ASP A 92 13.79 -4.20 -21.31
C ASP A 92 13.05 -5.55 -21.38
N ARG A 93 13.23 -6.28 -22.50
CA ARG A 93 12.69 -7.62 -22.71
C ARG A 93 13.23 -8.65 -21.72
N SER A 94 14.40 -8.40 -21.13
CA SER A 94 14.96 -9.21 -20.04
C SER A 94 14.12 -9.15 -18.77
N PHE A 95 13.27 -8.12 -18.64
CA PHE A 95 12.30 -7.99 -17.58
C PHE A 95 11.06 -8.84 -17.93
N SER A 96 11.14 -10.12 -17.62
CA SER A 96 10.06 -11.08 -17.88
C SER A 96 8.96 -10.94 -16.82
N GLY A 97 7.70 -11.17 -17.21
CA GLY A 97 6.56 -11.22 -16.28
C GLY A 97 5.81 -9.92 -16.08
N SER A 98 4.99 -9.90 -15.04
CA SER A 98 4.11 -8.79 -14.69
C SER A 98 4.84 -7.68 -13.95
N LEU A 99 4.45 -6.43 -14.24
CA LEU A 99 4.83 -5.28 -13.44
C LEU A 99 3.96 -5.25 -12.18
N SER A 100 4.54 -5.52 -11.01
CA SER A 100 3.76 -5.68 -9.78
C SER A 100 3.66 -4.41 -8.96
N ALA A 101 4.72 -3.60 -8.91
CA ALA A 101 4.74 -2.37 -8.15
C ALA A 101 5.61 -1.31 -8.78
N ILE A 102 5.26 -0.07 -8.52
CA ILE A 102 6.05 1.12 -8.80
C ILE A 102 6.12 1.99 -7.55
N GLY A 103 7.24 2.63 -7.34
CA GLY A 103 7.41 3.62 -6.29
C GLY A 103 8.32 4.75 -6.74
N ALA A 104 8.09 5.95 -6.25
CA ALA A 104 8.98 7.09 -6.46
C ALA A 104 9.55 7.52 -5.10
N GLY A 105 10.86 7.51 -5.00
CA GLY A 105 11.58 7.83 -3.76
C GLY A 105 13.06 7.51 -3.87
N ALA A 106 13.83 7.91 -2.86
CA ALA A 106 15.29 7.74 -2.85
C ALA A 106 15.97 8.25 -4.13
N GLY A 107 15.48 9.38 -4.68
CA GLY A 107 16.05 10.03 -5.86
C GLY A 107 15.84 9.28 -7.17
N ALA A 108 14.86 8.36 -7.25
CA ALA A 108 14.59 7.58 -8.45
C ALA A 108 13.14 7.08 -8.50
N VAL A 109 12.75 6.54 -9.65
CA VAL A 109 11.55 5.73 -9.80
C VAL A 109 11.95 4.25 -9.83
N TRP A 110 11.24 3.44 -9.06
CA TRP A 110 11.56 2.03 -8.87
C TRP A 110 10.40 1.18 -9.38
N VAL A 111 10.73 0.13 -10.11
CA VAL A 111 9.74 -0.80 -10.66
C VAL A 111 10.10 -2.22 -10.25
N ALA A 112 9.19 -2.87 -9.54
CA ALA A 112 9.32 -4.28 -9.19
C ALA A 112 8.62 -5.15 -10.24
N GLY A 113 9.29 -6.18 -10.67
CA GLY A 113 8.76 -7.21 -11.54
C GLY A 113 9.47 -8.53 -11.32
N GLN A 114 9.13 -9.52 -12.12
CA GLN A 114 9.66 -10.86 -11.93
C GLN A 114 11.20 -10.87 -12.04
N GLY A 115 11.87 -11.32 -10.99
CA GLY A 115 13.30 -11.53 -10.94
C GLY A 115 14.15 -10.27 -10.72
N ALA A 116 13.57 -9.06 -10.77
CA ALA A 116 14.38 -7.84 -10.63
C ALA A 116 13.62 -6.62 -10.10
N LEU A 117 14.37 -5.71 -9.52
CA LEU A 117 13.98 -4.34 -9.23
C LEU A 117 14.73 -3.40 -10.16
N LEU A 118 14.00 -2.59 -10.93
CA LEU A 118 14.59 -1.59 -11.83
C LEU A 118 14.66 -0.22 -11.13
N ARG A 119 15.74 0.49 -11.35
CA ARG A 119 15.88 1.89 -10.98
C ARG A 119 15.86 2.76 -12.24
N ILE A 120 14.98 3.74 -12.28
CA ILE A 120 14.81 4.69 -13.37
C ILE A 120 15.19 6.08 -12.86
N ASP A 121 16.06 6.76 -13.59
CA ASP A 121 16.40 8.16 -13.35
C ASP A 121 15.25 9.05 -13.89
N PRO A 122 14.59 9.84 -13.02
CA PRO A 122 13.46 10.69 -13.42
C PRO A 122 13.88 11.88 -14.28
N GLN A 123 15.16 12.24 -14.31
CA GLN A 123 15.65 13.36 -15.13
C GLN A 123 15.88 12.93 -16.58
N THR A 124 16.49 11.76 -16.76
CA THR A 124 16.82 11.22 -18.07
C THR A 124 15.77 10.27 -18.63
N ASN A 125 14.82 9.82 -17.81
CA ASN A 125 13.80 8.81 -18.13
C ASN A 125 14.41 7.48 -18.64
N ARG A 126 15.55 7.08 -18.06
CA ARG A 126 16.28 5.86 -18.44
C ARG A 126 16.41 4.90 -17.26
N VAL A 127 16.39 3.60 -17.56
CA VAL A 127 16.79 2.58 -16.60
C VAL A 127 18.29 2.74 -16.35
N VAL A 128 18.66 3.02 -15.11
CA VAL A 128 20.06 3.25 -14.69
C VAL A 128 20.62 2.08 -13.88
N ALA A 129 19.78 1.20 -13.37
CA ALA A 129 20.20 -0.05 -12.76
C ALA A 129 19.10 -1.12 -12.85
N THR A 130 19.56 -2.36 -13.00
CA THR A 130 18.75 -3.57 -12.87
C THR A 130 19.32 -4.38 -11.72
N ILE A 131 18.55 -4.52 -10.64
CA ILE A 131 18.99 -5.15 -9.40
C ILE A 131 18.35 -6.53 -9.35
N PRO A 132 19.10 -7.61 -9.49
CA PRO A 132 18.56 -8.97 -9.33
C PRO A 132 17.94 -9.12 -7.95
N THR A 133 16.65 -9.46 -7.93
CA THR A 133 15.87 -9.63 -6.72
C THR A 133 14.86 -10.73 -6.98
N PRO A 134 14.83 -11.80 -6.16
CA PRO A 134 13.94 -12.95 -6.39
C PRO A 134 12.47 -12.59 -6.13
N LEU A 135 11.90 -11.77 -7.00
CA LEU A 135 10.50 -11.39 -6.96
C LEU A 135 9.70 -12.31 -7.89
N THR A 136 8.51 -12.69 -7.49
CA THR A 136 7.63 -13.52 -8.33
C THR A 136 6.90 -12.76 -9.41
N GLY A 137 6.93 -11.43 -9.35
CA GLY A 137 6.20 -10.56 -10.26
C GLY A 137 4.70 -10.46 -9.98
N GLN A 138 4.23 -10.99 -8.85
CA GLN A 138 2.85 -10.79 -8.38
C GLN A 138 2.85 -10.26 -6.95
N TYR A 139 2.00 -9.29 -6.67
CA TYR A 139 1.75 -8.73 -5.32
C TYR A 139 2.98 -8.13 -4.60
N ALA A 140 4.10 -7.91 -5.29
CA ALA A 140 5.20 -7.16 -4.67
C ALA A 140 4.77 -5.72 -4.38
N SER A 141 5.34 -5.14 -3.34
CA SER A 141 5.13 -3.73 -2.96
C SER A 141 6.47 -3.08 -2.65
N ILE A 142 6.54 -1.76 -2.82
CA ILE A 142 7.74 -0.96 -2.60
C ILE A 142 7.46 0.12 -1.57
N ALA A 143 8.37 0.30 -0.63
CA ALA A 143 8.36 1.40 0.33
C ALA A 143 9.74 2.04 0.46
N PHE A 144 9.78 3.28 0.93
CA PHE A 144 10.98 4.08 1.10
C PHE A 144 11.07 4.57 2.54
N GLY A 145 12.26 4.54 3.09
CA GLY A 145 12.55 5.07 4.41
C GLY A 145 13.83 4.51 5.00
N GLU A 146 14.34 5.18 6.02
CA GLU A 146 15.55 4.79 6.74
C GLU A 146 16.76 4.55 5.81
N GLY A 147 16.89 5.40 4.77
CA GLY A 147 17.99 5.35 3.81
C GLY A 147 17.94 4.15 2.85
N ALA A 148 16.83 3.43 2.76
CA ALA A 148 16.72 2.23 1.94
C ALA A 148 15.44 2.21 1.09
N VAL A 149 15.45 1.35 0.10
CA VAL A 149 14.27 0.87 -0.62
C VAL A 149 13.92 -0.52 -0.10
N TRP A 150 12.68 -0.70 0.29
CA TRP A 150 12.15 -1.93 0.85
C TRP A 150 11.15 -2.55 -0.11
N VAL A 151 11.32 -3.84 -0.42
CA VAL A 151 10.50 -4.54 -1.43
C VAL A 151 10.04 -5.87 -0.87
N THR A 152 8.74 -6.14 -0.97
CA THR A 152 8.18 -7.45 -0.61
C THR A 152 8.28 -8.43 -1.78
N SER A 153 8.47 -9.72 -1.48
CA SER A 153 8.50 -10.78 -2.50
C SER A 153 7.13 -11.07 -3.11
N GLY A 154 6.04 -10.76 -2.40
CA GLY A 154 4.69 -11.10 -2.83
C GLY A 154 4.34 -12.60 -2.73
N GLN A 155 5.07 -13.36 -1.91
CA GLN A 155 4.90 -14.82 -1.77
C GLN A 155 4.42 -15.22 -0.37
N ALA A 156 3.86 -16.43 -0.26
CA ALA A 156 3.44 -17.02 1.01
C ALA A 156 4.62 -17.24 1.98
N ASP A 157 5.77 -17.66 1.48
CA ASP A 157 7.03 -17.71 2.22
C ASP A 157 7.74 -16.36 2.09
N GLY A 158 7.07 -15.31 2.61
CA GLY A 158 7.40 -13.94 2.34
C GLY A 158 8.80 -13.52 2.72
N VAL A 159 9.42 -12.74 1.86
CA VAL A 159 10.70 -12.08 2.13
C VAL A 159 10.56 -10.58 1.88
N VAL A 160 11.15 -9.78 2.74
CA VAL A 160 11.36 -8.36 2.53
C VAL A 160 12.82 -8.14 2.18
N TYR A 161 13.05 -7.56 1.02
CA TYR A 161 14.40 -7.16 0.59
C TYR A 161 14.66 -5.71 0.95
N ARG A 162 15.81 -5.48 1.59
CA ARG A 162 16.37 -4.14 1.78
C ARG A 162 17.36 -3.86 0.67
N VAL A 163 17.17 -2.77 -0.05
CA VAL A 163 18.04 -2.35 -1.16
C VAL A 163 18.68 -1.03 -0.82
N ASP A 164 19.99 -0.95 -0.99
CA ASP A 164 20.75 0.29 -0.92
C ASP A 164 20.61 1.05 -2.25
N PRO A 165 19.97 2.23 -2.25
CA PRO A 165 19.74 2.99 -3.47
C PRO A 165 21.00 3.60 -4.05
N ALA A 166 22.07 3.82 -3.27
CA ALA A 166 23.31 4.37 -3.74
C ALA A 166 24.18 3.28 -4.38
N ALA A 167 24.24 2.11 -3.74
CA ALA A 167 25.02 0.98 -4.23
C ALA A 167 24.29 0.12 -5.26
N ASN A 168 22.97 0.34 -5.49
CA ASN A 168 22.12 -0.45 -6.37
C ASN A 168 22.22 -1.97 -6.11
N ARG A 169 22.11 -2.38 -4.85
CA ARG A 169 22.23 -3.79 -4.46
C ARG A 169 21.34 -4.13 -3.27
N VAL A 170 20.92 -5.38 -3.20
CA VAL A 170 20.28 -5.93 -2.03
C VAL A 170 21.28 -6.03 -0.89
N THR A 171 20.95 -5.49 0.29
CA THR A 171 21.79 -5.51 1.48
C THR A 171 21.28 -6.43 2.56
N ALA A 172 19.99 -6.78 2.53
CA ALA A 172 19.39 -7.77 3.42
C ALA A 172 18.19 -8.44 2.77
N ALA A 173 17.95 -9.69 3.13
CA ALA A 173 16.72 -10.44 2.87
C ALA A 173 16.18 -10.91 4.21
N ILE A 174 14.96 -10.48 4.56
CA ILE A 174 14.36 -10.69 5.88
C ILE A 174 13.14 -11.58 5.69
N GLY A 175 13.16 -12.77 6.26
CA GLY A 175 12.03 -13.70 6.22
C GLY A 175 10.84 -13.16 7.01
N VAL A 176 9.68 -13.14 6.41
CA VAL A 176 8.40 -12.75 7.03
C VAL A 176 7.46 -13.94 6.95
N PRO A 177 7.39 -14.78 7.99
CA PRO A 177 6.54 -15.96 7.99
C PRO A 177 5.07 -15.60 7.76
N GLY A 178 4.41 -16.33 6.86
CA GLY A 178 3.01 -16.08 6.52
C GLY A 178 2.80 -15.08 5.37
N GLY A 179 3.86 -14.73 4.66
CA GLY A 179 3.79 -13.91 3.47
C GLY A 179 4.19 -12.44 3.68
N ALA A 180 4.56 -11.77 2.61
CA ALA A 180 4.92 -10.36 2.60
C ALA A 180 4.25 -9.68 1.40
N PHE A 181 3.23 -8.86 1.67
CA PHE A 181 2.40 -8.21 0.65
C PHE A 181 2.58 -6.70 0.64
N GLY A 182 1.69 -5.99 1.32
CA GLY A 182 1.79 -4.55 1.45
C GLY A 182 2.90 -4.14 2.39
N ILE A 183 3.57 -3.01 2.11
CA ILE A 183 4.69 -2.52 2.90
C ILE A 183 4.64 -1.00 3.02
N VAL A 184 4.94 -0.49 4.21
CA VAL A 184 5.22 0.93 4.45
C VAL A 184 6.35 1.07 5.46
N VAL A 185 7.02 2.23 5.47
CA VAL A 185 8.04 2.57 6.47
C VAL A 185 7.55 3.77 7.27
N ALA A 186 7.54 3.64 8.59
CA ALA A 186 7.13 4.70 9.50
C ALA A 186 7.84 4.54 10.84
N ALA A 187 8.29 5.64 11.44
CA ALA A 187 8.89 5.70 12.77
C ALA A 187 10.00 4.64 12.99
N GLY A 188 10.95 4.52 12.05
CA GLY A 188 12.05 3.56 12.14
C GLY A 188 11.67 2.09 11.96
N THR A 189 10.40 1.83 11.66
CA THR A 189 9.84 0.48 11.50
C THR A 189 9.33 0.26 10.08
N VAL A 190 9.63 -0.92 9.54
CA VAL A 190 9.01 -1.42 8.30
C VAL A 190 7.81 -2.27 8.69
N TRP A 191 6.64 -1.90 8.19
CA TRP A 191 5.36 -2.53 8.46
C TRP A 191 4.94 -3.34 7.25
N VAL A 192 4.59 -4.61 7.45
CA VAL A 192 4.31 -5.55 6.35
C VAL A 192 3.04 -6.33 6.64
N THR A 193 2.06 -6.26 5.74
CA THR A 193 0.86 -7.09 5.86
C THR A 193 1.16 -8.53 5.42
N GLN A 194 0.57 -9.49 6.15
CA GLN A 194 0.66 -10.90 5.84
C GLN A 194 -0.67 -11.41 5.27
N TYR A 195 -0.62 -12.11 4.16
CA TYR A 195 -1.81 -12.72 3.58
C TYR A 195 -1.96 -14.14 4.10
N LEU A 196 -2.70 -14.27 5.19
CA LEU A 196 -3.04 -15.54 5.82
C LEU A 196 -4.57 -15.68 5.80
N PRO A 197 -5.17 -16.31 4.78
CA PRO A 197 -6.63 -16.35 4.59
C PRO A 197 -7.40 -16.94 5.78
N GLU A 198 -6.79 -17.87 6.49
CA GLU A 198 -7.39 -18.59 7.63
C GLU A 198 -7.05 -17.95 9.00
N ALA A 199 -6.22 -16.88 9.01
CA ALA A 199 -5.80 -16.27 10.27
C ALA A 199 -6.81 -15.23 10.75
N ASP A 200 -7.33 -15.44 11.95
CA ASP A 200 -8.12 -14.46 12.69
C ASP A 200 -7.64 -14.47 14.15
N PRO A 201 -7.01 -13.42 14.62
CA PRO A 201 -6.71 -12.14 13.96
C PRO A 201 -5.69 -12.26 12.83
N GLY A 202 -5.75 -11.33 11.89
CA GLY A 202 -4.72 -11.11 10.88
C GLY A 202 -3.48 -10.44 11.47
N ILE A 203 -2.36 -10.54 10.78
CA ILE A 203 -1.06 -10.11 11.29
C ILE A 203 -0.43 -9.03 10.42
N VAL A 204 0.09 -7.99 11.07
CA VAL A 204 1.02 -7.03 10.47
C VAL A 204 2.39 -7.26 11.10
N ALA A 205 3.32 -7.75 10.30
CA ALA A 205 4.71 -7.92 10.74
C ALA A 205 5.40 -6.57 10.84
N ARG A 206 6.36 -6.50 11.76
CA ARG A 206 7.16 -5.31 12.01
C ARG A 206 8.63 -5.68 11.92
N ILE A 207 9.42 -4.87 11.21
CA ILE A 207 10.87 -5.03 11.09
C ILE A 207 11.52 -3.74 11.58
N ASP A 208 12.45 -3.85 12.51
CA ASP A 208 13.32 -2.73 12.87
C ASP A 208 14.23 -2.39 11.69
N ALA A 209 14.06 -1.21 11.13
CA ALA A 209 14.72 -0.83 9.89
C ALA A 209 16.26 -0.64 10.03
N ARG A 210 16.76 -0.48 11.25
CA ARG A 210 18.20 -0.33 11.51
C ARG A 210 18.88 -1.69 11.64
N SER A 211 18.29 -2.60 12.42
CA SER A 211 18.86 -3.91 12.70
C SER A 211 18.43 -5.01 11.73
N ASN A 212 17.42 -4.76 10.90
CA ASN A 212 16.77 -5.72 10.00
C ASN A 212 16.13 -6.92 10.75
N ARG A 213 15.75 -6.75 12.00
CA ARG A 213 15.16 -7.81 12.82
C ARG A 213 13.66 -7.69 12.92
N LEU A 214 12.97 -8.82 12.93
CA LEU A 214 11.56 -8.87 13.25
C LEU A 214 11.31 -8.40 14.68
N LEU A 215 10.33 -7.53 14.84
CA LEU A 215 9.76 -7.11 16.12
C LEU A 215 8.48 -7.90 16.41
N SER A 216 7.93 -7.72 17.61
CA SER A 216 6.60 -8.26 17.93
C SER A 216 5.58 -7.78 16.92
N PRO A 217 4.80 -8.68 16.30
CA PRO A 217 3.80 -8.29 15.30
C PRO A 217 2.63 -7.57 15.95
N VAL A 218 1.83 -6.92 15.12
CA VAL A 218 0.57 -6.29 15.51
C VAL A 218 -0.60 -7.10 14.97
N GLU A 219 -1.58 -7.37 15.82
CA GLU A 219 -2.82 -8.03 15.44
C GLU A 219 -3.83 -7.01 14.92
N VAL A 220 -4.48 -7.34 13.82
CA VAL A 220 -5.55 -6.57 13.19
C VAL A 220 -6.71 -7.53 12.83
N PRO A 221 -7.90 -7.06 12.47
CA PRO A 221 -8.92 -7.94 11.93
C PRO A 221 -8.40 -8.77 10.75
N ASN A 222 -9.05 -9.92 10.51
CA ASN A 222 -8.60 -10.93 9.55
C ASN A 222 -8.32 -10.40 8.14
N MET A 223 -7.44 -11.10 7.41
CA MET A 223 -7.07 -10.80 6.02
C MET A 223 -6.56 -9.37 5.79
N PRO A 224 -5.50 -8.91 6.47
CA PRO A 224 -4.91 -7.62 6.17
C PRO A 224 -4.31 -7.61 4.75
N GLY A 225 -4.72 -6.65 3.95
CA GLY A 225 -4.30 -6.50 2.57
C GLY A 225 -3.51 -5.22 2.34
N MET A 226 -4.19 -4.16 1.92
CA MET A 226 -3.56 -2.87 1.65
C MET A 226 -3.07 -2.23 2.94
N ILE A 227 -1.89 -1.63 2.87
CA ILE A 227 -1.30 -0.84 3.95
C ILE A 227 -0.84 0.50 3.39
N ARG A 228 -1.11 1.58 4.14
CA ARG A 228 -0.71 2.94 3.76
C ARG A 228 -0.20 3.68 4.99
N TYR A 229 0.72 4.60 4.75
CA TYR A 229 1.16 5.54 5.79
C TYR A 229 0.75 6.95 5.40
N GLY A 230 0.26 7.70 6.35
CA GLY A 230 -0.10 9.10 6.22
C GLY A 230 -0.91 9.59 7.41
N MET A 231 -0.95 10.89 7.62
CA MET A 231 -1.58 11.51 8.79
C MET A 231 -1.06 10.93 10.11
N ASP A 232 0.24 10.70 10.16
CA ASP A 232 0.95 10.12 11.31
C ASP A 232 0.36 8.81 11.83
N ALA A 233 -0.10 7.95 10.90
CA ALA A 233 -0.66 6.66 11.20
C ALA A 233 -0.38 5.65 10.07
N VAL A 234 -0.28 4.38 10.47
CA VAL A 234 -0.30 3.25 9.55
C VAL A 234 -1.75 2.76 9.44
N TRP A 235 -2.26 2.73 8.22
CA TRP A 235 -3.62 2.33 7.88
C TRP A 235 -3.61 0.97 7.21
N VAL A 236 -4.33 0.02 7.77
CA VAL A 236 -4.40 -1.35 7.27
C VAL A 236 -5.83 -1.66 6.89
N THR A 237 -6.06 -1.93 5.62
CA THR A 237 -7.33 -2.43 5.14
C THR A 237 -7.37 -3.95 5.31
N SER A 238 -8.32 -4.42 6.07
CA SER A 238 -8.72 -5.82 6.18
C SER A 238 -10.06 -5.98 5.46
N ARG A 239 -10.47 -7.21 5.17
CA ARG A 239 -11.63 -7.53 4.31
C ARG A 239 -12.80 -6.54 4.31
N PHE A 240 -13.22 -6.02 5.48
CA PHE A 240 -14.37 -5.10 5.61
C PHE A 240 -14.11 -3.96 6.60
N THR A 241 -12.87 -3.78 7.01
CA THR A 241 -12.49 -2.83 8.05
C THR A 241 -11.19 -2.14 7.72
N VAL A 242 -10.98 -0.98 8.31
CA VAL A 242 -9.71 -0.27 8.25
C VAL A 242 -9.23 -0.03 9.68
N SER A 243 -8.08 -0.57 10.01
CA SER A 243 -7.42 -0.35 11.30
C SER A 243 -6.43 0.80 11.20
N ARG A 244 -6.42 1.65 12.22
CA ARG A 244 -5.40 2.67 12.42
C ARG A 244 -4.39 2.15 13.43
N ILE A 245 -3.11 2.15 13.09
CA ILE A 245 -2.01 1.77 13.97
C ILE A 245 -1.14 3.00 14.23
N ASP A 246 -0.87 3.28 15.48
CA ASP A 246 0.11 4.28 15.87
C ASP A 246 1.52 3.75 15.54
N PRO A 247 2.32 4.44 14.71
CA PRO A 247 3.59 3.92 14.23
C PRO A 247 4.68 3.89 15.32
N HIS A 248 4.53 4.64 16.40
CA HIS A 248 5.51 4.70 17.50
C HIS A 248 5.26 3.62 18.55
N SER A 249 4.02 3.44 18.96
CA SER A 249 3.64 2.48 20.00
C SER A 249 3.20 1.12 19.46
N GLY A 250 2.75 1.05 18.21
CA GLY A 250 2.10 -0.13 17.65
C GLY A 250 0.66 -0.33 18.14
N ALA A 251 0.10 0.63 18.86
CA ALA A 251 -1.28 0.54 19.34
C ALA A 251 -2.27 0.59 18.18
N VAL A 252 -3.23 -0.36 18.20
CA VAL A 252 -4.31 -0.43 17.22
C VAL A 252 -5.56 0.21 17.80
N THR A 253 -6.16 1.12 17.07
CA THR A 253 -7.45 1.69 17.43
C THR A 253 -8.60 0.83 16.91
N GLN A 254 -9.81 1.05 17.44
CA GLN A 254 -11.01 0.38 16.95
C GLN A 254 -11.12 0.49 15.43
N PRO A 255 -11.37 -0.63 14.74
CA PRO A 255 -11.48 -0.63 13.29
C PRO A 255 -12.66 0.23 12.79
N LEU A 256 -12.43 0.97 11.72
CA LEU A 256 -13.49 1.64 10.98
C LEU A 256 -14.23 0.60 10.14
N HIS A 257 -15.56 0.55 10.28
CA HIS A 257 -16.40 -0.40 9.56
C HIS A 257 -17.08 0.26 8.36
N ARG A 258 -17.44 -0.55 7.35
CA ARG A 258 -18.14 -0.11 6.12
C ARG A 258 -17.35 0.90 5.30
N VAL A 259 -16.04 0.93 5.48
CA VAL A 259 -15.13 1.70 4.65
C VAL A 259 -14.68 0.79 3.51
N GLY A 260 -14.71 1.31 2.31
CA GLY A 260 -14.19 0.60 1.13
C GLY A 260 -12.69 0.32 1.25
N ASP A 261 -12.14 -0.36 0.26
CA ASP A 261 -10.73 -0.69 0.21
C ASP A 261 -9.87 0.59 0.09
N VAL A 262 -9.26 1.01 1.22
CA VAL A 262 -8.44 2.23 1.29
C VAL A 262 -7.15 2.04 0.51
N ARG A 263 -7.00 2.84 -0.54
CA ARG A 263 -5.89 2.77 -1.48
C ARG A 263 -4.95 3.96 -1.45
N ALA A 264 -5.42 5.09 -0.92
CA ALA A 264 -4.60 6.30 -0.75
C ALA A 264 -4.97 7.06 0.52
N VAL A 265 -4.02 7.84 1.02
CA VAL A 265 -4.15 8.70 2.20
C VAL A 265 -3.64 10.08 1.82
N GLY A 266 -4.43 11.12 2.07
CA GLY A 266 -4.03 12.50 1.77
C GLY A 266 -5.19 13.49 1.90
N ALA A 267 -4.88 14.77 1.95
CA ALA A 267 -5.84 15.85 2.20
C ALA A 267 -6.74 15.57 3.41
N GLY A 268 -6.15 15.15 4.53
CA GLY A 268 -6.87 14.87 5.76
C GLY A 268 -7.86 13.70 5.70
N SER A 269 -7.82 12.85 4.67
CA SER A 269 -8.83 11.83 4.43
C SER A 269 -8.23 10.50 3.96
N LEU A 270 -9.01 9.45 4.16
CA LEU A 270 -8.77 8.16 3.52
C LEU A 270 -9.54 8.11 2.19
N TRP A 271 -8.91 7.53 1.18
CA TRP A 271 -9.50 7.38 -0.15
C TRP A 271 -9.54 5.91 -0.52
N GLY A 272 -10.74 5.43 -0.80
CA GLY A 272 -10.96 4.02 -1.11
C GLY A 272 -11.87 3.82 -2.32
N THR A 273 -11.91 2.60 -2.82
CA THR A 273 -12.85 2.19 -3.86
C THR A 273 -14.11 1.62 -3.23
N TYR A 274 -15.24 1.81 -3.88
CA TYR A 274 -16.49 1.18 -3.51
C TYR A 274 -17.16 0.52 -4.73
N ALA A 275 -17.96 -0.50 -4.45
CA ALA A 275 -18.94 -1.04 -5.38
C ALA A 275 -20.28 -1.08 -4.67
N ASP A 276 -21.35 -0.65 -5.35
CA ASP A 276 -22.71 -0.74 -4.81
C ASP A 276 -23.46 -1.95 -5.39
N SER A 277 -24.61 -2.27 -4.80
CA SER A 277 -25.46 -3.38 -5.24
C SER A 277 -26.09 -3.18 -6.62
N GLU A 278 -26.07 -1.97 -7.15
CA GLU A 278 -26.60 -1.60 -8.46
C GLU A 278 -25.54 -1.66 -9.56
N GLY A 279 -24.33 -2.14 -9.24
CA GLY A 279 -23.19 -2.18 -10.16
C GLY A 279 -22.48 -0.84 -10.35
N GLY A 280 -22.69 0.11 -9.44
CA GLY A 280 -21.97 1.36 -9.40
C GLY A 280 -20.59 1.20 -8.79
N PHE A 281 -19.59 1.78 -9.44
CA PHE A 281 -18.22 1.83 -8.95
C PHE A 281 -17.75 3.26 -8.79
N GLY A 282 -16.78 3.47 -7.90
CA GLY A 282 -16.16 4.76 -7.76
C GLY A 282 -15.23 4.87 -6.58
N VAL A 283 -15.03 6.11 -6.16
CA VAL A 283 -14.14 6.49 -5.08
C VAL A 283 -14.93 7.07 -3.93
N GLN A 284 -14.61 6.67 -2.73
CA GLN A 284 -15.10 7.27 -1.49
C GLN A 284 -13.99 8.05 -0.81
N ARG A 285 -14.35 9.23 -0.32
CA ARG A 285 -13.59 10.00 0.66
C ARG A 285 -14.14 9.70 2.04
N VAL A 286 -13.28 9.35 2.97
CA VAL A 286 -13.68 8.87 4.29
C VAL A 286 -12.93 9.64 5.37
N ASP A 287 -13.67 10.08 6.39
CA ASP A 287 -13.13 10.67 7.59
C ASP A 287 -12.28 9.64 8.35
N PRO A 288 -11.00 9.93 8.62
CA PRO A 288 -10.08 8.97 9.25
C PRO A 288 -10.34 8.73 10.73
N VAL A 289 -11.17 9.57 11.39
CA VAL A 289 -11.44 9.46 12.82
C VAL A 289 -12.67 8.63 13.12
N ILE A 290 -13.74 8.88 12.39
CA ILE A 290 -15.05 8.25 12.64
C ILE A 290 -15.50 7.28 11.55
N GLY A 291 -14.73 7.16 10.46
CA GLY A 291 -15.04 6.26 9.35
C GLY A 291 -16.28 6.68 8.53
N ARG A 292 -16.71 7.94 8.65
CA ARG A 292 -17.84 8.42 7.88
C ARG A 292 -17.44 8.70 6.44
N VAL A 293 -18.23 8.24 5.48
CA VAL A 293 -18.10 8.62 4.08
C VAL A 293 -18.50 10.09 3.94
N GLU A 294 -17.57 10.95 3.55
CA GLU A 294 -17.77 12.37 3.34
C GLU A 294 -18.20 12.70 1.91
N ALA A 295 -17.72 11.92 0.95
CA ALA A 295 -18.08 12.07 -0.44
C ALA A 295 -18.00 10.73 -1.19
N THR A 296 -18.89 10.58 -2.18
CA THR A 296 -18.88 9.47 -3.13
C THR A 296 -18.77 10.04 -4.53
N ILE A 297 -17.71 9.67 -5.24
CA ILE A 297 -17.39 10.15 -6.57
C ILE A 297 -17.59 9.00 -7.53
N ARG A 298 -18.64 9.06 -8.34
CA ARG A 298 -18.96 8.01 -9.31
C ARG A 298 -18.02 8.10 -10.50
N ILE A 299 -17.11 7.14 -10.58
CA ILE A 299 -16.18 6.96 -11.69
C ILE A 299 -16.16 5.49 -12.03
N ARG A 300 -16.58 5.13 -13.22
CA ARG A 300 -16.56 3.75 -13.70
C ARG A 300 -15.14 3.32 -14.10
N CYS A 301 -14.23 3.42 -13.18
CA CYS A 301 -12.84 3.06 -13.40
C CYS A 301 -12.20 2.73 -12.07
N CYS A 302 -11.11 2.13 -12.07
CA CYS A 302 -10.03 2.29 -11.08
C CYS A 302 -9.40 0.99 -10.64
N ALA A 303 -8.27 0.69 -11.27
CA ALA A 303 -7.38 -0.37 -10.81
C ALA A 303 -6.39 0.15 -9.77
N VAL A 304 -5.84 1.35 -9.97
CA VAL A 304 -4.76 1.90 -9.14
C VAL A 304 -5.00 3.35 -8.74
N MET A 305 -4.53 3.71 -7.56
CA MET A 305 -4.77 5.02 -6.94
C MET A 305 -3.58 5.46 -6.10
N ALA A 306 -3.25 6.75 -6.15
CA ALA A 306 -2.27 7.38 -5.28
C ALA A 306 -2.63 8.84 -5.02
N PHE A 307 -2.26 9.37 -3.85
CA PHE A 307 -2.39 10.79 -3.52
C PHE A 307 -1.01 11.48 -3.63
N GLY A 308 -0.99 12.65 -4.24
CA GLY A 308 0.21 13.50 -4.33
C GLY A 308 -0.02 14.67 -5.29
N LEU A 309 0.87 15.64 -5.28
CA LEU A 309 0.71 16.90 -5.99
C LEU A 309 -0.62 17.60 -5.64
N GLY A 310 -1.04 17.47 -4.36
CA GLY A 310 -2.26 18.04 -3.82
C GLY A 310 -3.56 17.43 -4.33
N THR A 311 -3.52 16.32 -5.06
CA THR A 311 -4.72 15.70 -5.66
C THR A 311 -4.68 14.19 -5.57
N LEU A 312 -5.85 13.58 -5.75
CA LEU A 312 -5.96 12.13 -5.89
C LEU A 312 -5.86 11.76 -7.38
N TRP A 313 -5.00 10.81 -7.68
CA TRP A 313 -4.77 10.27 -9.01
C TRP A 313 -5.28 8.85 -9.10
N LEU A 314 -5.94 8.52 -10.22
CA LEU A 314 -6.48 7.19 -10.47
C LEU A 314 -6.18 6.79 -11.91
N ALA A 315 -5.84 5.53 -12.11
CA ALA A 315 -5.68 4.97 -13.43
C ALA A 315 -6.42 3.64 -13.54
N GLY A 316 -7.10 3.42 -14.66
CA GLY A 316 -7.87 2.19 -14.86
C GLY A 316 -8.61 2.15 -16.18
N LEU A 317 -9.16 0.99 -16.46
CA LEU A 317 -10.11 0.77 -17.55
C LEU A 317 -11.44 1.42 -17.18
N GLU A 318 -12.07 2.06 -18.13
CA GLU A 318 -13.45 2.52 -17.98
C GLU A 318 -14.37 1.33 -18.24
N GLU A 319 -15.00 0.80 -17.21
CA GLU A 319 -15.92 -0.31 -17.36
C GLU A 319 -17.11 0.06 -18.25
N PRO A 320 -17.51 -0.80 -19.20
CA PRO A 320 -18.69 -0.55 -20.01
C PRO A 320 -19.95 -0.50 -19.11
N ALA A 321 -20.91 0.31 -19.50
CA ALA A 321 -22.20 0.34 -18.83
C ALA A 321 -22.88 -1.02 -19.00
N VAL A 322 -23.15 -1.71 -17.89
CA VAL A 322 -23.97 -2.91 -17.91
C VAL A 322 -25.41 -2.46 -18.26
N THR A 323 -25.88 -2.80 -19.44
CA THR A 323 -27.29 -2.61 -19.78
C THR A 323 -28.13 -3.67 -19.11
N PRO A 324 -29.32 -3.33 -18.57
CA PRO A 324 -30.26 -4.33 -18.08
C PRO A 324 -30.59 -5.32 -19.24
N GLY A 325 -30.14 -6.57 -19.10
CA GLY A 325 -30.31 -7.60 -20.13
C GLY A 325 -29.02 -8.31 -20.59
N GLY A 326 -27.87 -7.88 -20.11
CA GLY A 326 -26.64 -8.72 -20.09
C GLY A 326 -25.89 -8.93 -21.39
N THR A 327 -26.16 -8.18 -22.44
CA THR A 327 -25.32 -8.22 -23.65
C THR A 327 -24.33 -7.07 -23.65
N GLU A 328 -23.07 -7.40 -23.38
CA GLU A 328 -21.92 -6.50 -23.45
C GLU A 328 -21.64 -6.13 -24.91
N THR A 329 -22.23 -5.03 -25.39
CA THR A 329 -22.08 -4.58 -26.81
C THR A 329 -21.12 -3.41 -26.97
N ALA A 330 -20.55 -2.90 -25.89
CA ALA A 330 -19.63 -1.77 -25.95
C ALA A 330 -18.17 -2.25 -26.04
N ARG A 331 -17.43 -1.79 -27.06
CA ARG A 331 -15.97 -1.98 -27.09
C ARG A 331 -15.34 -1.40 -25.81
N PRO A 332 -14.39 -2.12 -25.19
CA PRO A 332 -13.67 -1.61 -24.04
C PRO A 332 -13.08 -0.25 -24.37
N LYS A 333 -13.36 0.75 -23.56
CA LYS A 333 -12.74 2.07 -23.73
C LYS A 333 -11.27 1.99 -23.30
N PRO A 334 -10.38 2.77 -23.94
CA PRO A 334 -8.97 2.78 -23.54
C PRO A 334 -8.84 3.25 -22.08
N PRO A 335 -7.88 2.68 -21.33
CA PRO A 335 -7.63 3.09 -19.97
C PRO A 335 -7.25 4.56 -19.89
N ARG A 336 -7.57 5.19 -18.76
CA ARG A 336 -7.39 6.63 -18.56
C ARG A 336 -6.77 6.94 -17.21
N LEU A 337 -6.08 8.08 -17.16
CA LEU A 337 -5.61 8.73 -15.95
C LEU A 337 -6.60 9.83 -15.56
N TYR A 338 -7.15 9.72 -14.36
CA TYR A 338 -8.07 10.68 -13.76
C TYR A 338 -7.35 11.45 -12.65
N ARG A 339 -7.82 12.66 -12.41
CA ARG A 339 -7.36 13.52 -11.34
C ARG A 339 -8.55 14.08 -10.59
N ILE A 340 -8.58 13.95 -9.26
CA ILE A 340 -9.66 14.45 -8.41
C ILE A 340 -9.12 15.53 -7.49
N ASP A 341 -9.83 16.63 -7.45
CA ASP A 341 -9.60 17.70 -6.49
C ASP A 341 -10.21 17.32 -5.13
N PRO A 342 -9.43 17.21 -4.06
CA PRO A 342 -9.92 16.85 -2.75
C PRO A 342 -10.77 17.94 -2.09
N ALA A 343 -10.64 19.19 -2.49
CA ALA A 343 -11.44 20.28 -1.94
C ALA A 343 -12.88 20.28 -2.45
N THR A 344 -13.05 19.96 -3.73
CA THR A 344 -14.37 19.96 -4.39
C THR A 344 -14.96 18.57 -4.60
N ASN A 345 -14.18 17.51 -4.40
CA ASN A 345 -14.52 16.12 -4.69
C ASN A 345 -14.93 15.91 -6.16
N ARG A 346 -14.35 16.66 -7.08
CA ARG A 346 -14.66 16.60 -8.51
C ARG A 346 -13.47 16.15 -9.34
N VAL A 347 -13.77 15.46 -10.42
CA VAL A 347 -12.76 15.15 -11.44
C VAL A 347 -12.31 16.46 -12.11
N LEU A 348 -11.00 16.70 -12.03
CA LEU A 348 -10.39 17.87 -12.67
C LEU A 348 -10.18 17.60 -14.16
N ARG A 349 -10.79 18.42 -15.01
CA ARG A 349 -10.66 18.40 -16.48
C ARG A 349 -11.05 17.02 -17.09
N ARG A 350 -10.73 16.80 -18.37
CA ARG A 350 -10.98 15.52 -19.04
C ARG A 350 -9.87 14.52 -18.70
N PRO A 351 -10.20 13.25 -18.39
CA PRO A 351 -9.21 12.21 -18.18
C PRO A 351 -8.31 12.00 -19.39
N VAL A 352 -7.03 11.72 -19.14
CA VAL A 352 -6.02 11.54 -20.19
C VAL A 352 -5.92 10.06 -20.56
N PRO A 353 -5.93 9.71 -21.86
CA PRO A 353 -5.72 8.32 -22.27
C PRO A 353 -4.35 7.80 -21.84
N LEU A 354 -4.29 6.52 -21.46
CA LEU A 354 -3.05 5.81 -21.20
C LEU A 354 -2.58 5.12 -22.48
N PRO A 355 -1.41 5.47 -22.98
CA PRO A 355 -0.98 5.02 -24.31
C PRO A 355 -0.40 3.59 -24.34
N GLY A 356 -0.10 3.00 -23.20
CA GLY A 356 0.59 1.69 -23.05
C GLY A 356 -0.32 0.56 -22.58
N GLY A 357 -1.62 0.78 -22.44
CA GLY A 357 -2.60 -0.26 -22.07
C GLY A 357 -2.98 -0.25 -20.59
N ALA A 358 -3.38 -1.40 -20.07
CA ALA A 358 -3.90 -1.54 -18.71
C ALA A 358 -2.89 -1.12 -17.63
N PRO A 359 -3.26 -0.17 -16.73
CA PRO A 359 -2.38 0.23 -15.65
C PRO A 359 -2.35 -0.81 -14.54
N THR A 360 -1.17 -1.12 -14.05
CA THR A 360 -0.95 -2.05 -12.93
C THR A 360 -0.54 -1.36 -11.66
N ALA A 361 0.14 -0.23 -11.76
CA ALA A 361 0.59 0.54 -10.61
C ALA A 361 0.79 2.02 -10.95
N LEU A 362 0.71 2.88 -9.94
CA LEU A 362 0.85 4.33 -10.04
C LEU A 362 1.73 4.85 -8.90
N ALA A 363 2.67 5.73 -9.23
CA ALA A 363 3.50 6.43 -8.27
C ALA A 363 3.58 7.92 -8.59
N ILE A 364 3.81 8.72 -7.57
CA ILE A 364 3.97 10.17 -7.68
C ILE A 364 5.30 10.56 -7.04
N GLY A 365 6.09 11.28 -7.78
CA GLY A 365 7.39 11.79 -7.32
C GLY A 365 8.08 12.62 -8.37
N ASP A 366 9.04 13.42 -7.95
CA ASP A 366 9.81 14.35 -8.80
C ASP A 366 8.91 15.27 -9.65
N GLY A 367 7.79 15.73 -9.07
CA GLY A 367 6.82 16.61 -9.73
C GLY A 367 6.03 15.94 -10.86
N ALA A 368 6.07 14.62 -10.96
CA ALA A 368 5.43 13.86 -12.03
C ALA A 368 4.57 12.71 -11.50
N VAL A 369 3.65 12.25 -12.35
CA VAL A 369 2.88 11.02 -12.15
C VAL A 369 3.43 9.95 -13.08
N TRP A 370 3.69 8.79 -12.53
CA TRP A 370 4.23 7.64 -13.23
C TRP A 370 3.23 6.50 -13.21
N VAL A 371 2.92 5.95 -14.36
CA VAL A 371 1.97 4.84 -14.51
C VAL A 371 2.69 3.66 -15.16
N ALA A 372 2.65 2.52 -14.49
CA ALA A 372 3.11 1.26 -15.05
C ALA A 372 1.98 0.63 -15.87
N GLU A 373 2.24 0.30 -17.13
CA GLU A 373 1.27 -0.21 -18.09
C GLU A 373 1.72 -1.57 -18.60
N GLN A 374 0.92 -2.60 -18.31
CA GLN A 374 1.28 -4.00 -18.50
C GLN A 374 1.43 -4.41 -19.96
N ASP A 375 0.51 -3.99 -20.82
CA ASP A 375 0.42 -4.50 -22.21
C ASP A 375 1.65 -4.11 -23.02
N ALA A 376 2.13 -2.88 -22.85
CA ALA A 376 3.30 -2.37 -23.54
C ALA A 376 4.60 -2.56 -22.75
N LYS A 377 4.55 -3.12 -21.51
CA LYS A 377 5.68 -3.12 -20.56
C LYS A 377 6.35 -1.75 -20.52
N THR A 378 5.54 -0.74 -20.30
CA THR A 378 5.94 0.66 -20.40
C THR A 378 5.65 1.36 -19.08
N LEU A 379 6.54 2.25 -18.71
CA LEU A 379 6.33 3.24 -17.68
C LEU A 379 6.09 4.59 -18.35
N THR A 380 4.90 5.12 -18.19
CA THR A 380 4.55 6.44 -18.76
C THR A 380 4.63 7.52 -17.69
N ARG A 381 5.40 8.57 -17.98
CA ARG A 381 5.52 9.77 -17.16
C ARG A 381 4.57 10.84 -17.64
N PHE A 382 3.83 11.42 -16.72
CA PHE A 382 2.98 12.58 -16.94
C PHE A 382 3.50 13.77 -16.15
N ASN A 383 3.76 14.87 -16.82
CA ASN A 383 4.03 16.15 -16.19
C ASN A 383 2.76 16.98 -16.14
N LEU A 384 2.67 17.90 -15.19
CA LEU A 384 1.64 18.93 -15.16
C LEU A 384 2.17 20.16 -15.91
N ILE A 385 1.46 20.54 -16.97
CA ILE A 385 1.73 21.81 -17.68
C ILE A 385 0.56 22.78 -17.43
N PRO A 386 0.82 24.08 -17.34
CA PRO A 386 -0.21 25.12 -17.12
C PRO A 386 -1.41 25.06 -18.06
#